data_de92dcb2b655e746d2714e8da5baa6b5
#
_entry.id   de92dcb2b655e746d2714e8da5baa6b5
#
_cell.length_a   1.000
_cell.length_b   1.000
_cell.length_c   1.000
_cell.angle_alpha   90.00
_cell.angle_beta   90.00
_cell.angle_gamma   90.00
#
_symmetry.space_group_name_H-M   'P 1'
#
loop_
_entity.id
_entity.type
_entity.pdbx_description
1 polymer ?
#
loop_
_entity_poly.entity_id
_entity_poly.type
_entity_poly.pdbx_seq_one_letter_code
_entity_poly.pdbx_strand_id
1 'polypeptide(L)'
;MDISRIPVGVNPPYDVNALIEIPQGGAPVKYELDKASGAMFVDRFLHTAMFYPGNYGFIPHTLSGDGDPIDILVVGPTPVATGAIIRCRPIGCLIMVDEAGEDEKVLAVPVDKLHPYYAGIDSWRALPSILTEQVAHFFSHYKDLEKGKMSEVGRWADPEETGEIIRQSIERARQAGG
;
A
#
# COMPACT_ATOMS: atom_id res chain seq x y z
N MET A 1 9.78 15.54 -5.72
CA MET A 1 9.31 14.72 -6.89
C MET A 1 7.96 15.26 -7.34
N ASP A 2 7.73 15.37 -8.64
CA ASP A 2 6.42 15.78 -9.16
C ASP A 2 5.57 14.51 -9.40
N ILE A 3 4.74 14.15 -8.43
CA ILE A 3 3.91 12.94 -8.47
C ILE A 3 2.82 13.02 -9.55
N SER A 4 2.41 14.22 -9.95
CA SER A 4 1.39 14.40 -11.00
C SER A 4 1.81 13.81 -12.34
N ARG A 5 3.12 13.66 -12.56
CA ARG A 5 3.72 13.11 -13.79
C ARG A 5 3.95 11.60 -13.73
N ILE A 6 3.75 10.96 -12.60
CA ILE A 6 3.92 9.51 -12.45
C ILE A 6 2.58 8.84 -12.80
N PRO A 7 2.50 8.01 -13.85
CA PRO A 7 1.23 7.37 -14.22
C PRO A 7 0.80 6.35 -13.15
N VAL A 8 -0.50 6.05 -13.10
CA VAL A 8 -1.06 4.99 -12.23
C VAL A 8 -0.33 3.65 -12.44
N GLY A 9 0.01 3.35 -13.67
CA GLY A 9 0.67 2.12 -14.07
C GLY A 9 0.66 1.95 -15.59
N VAL A 10 1.09 0.78 -16.06
CA VAL A 10 1.12 0.44 -17.49
C VAL A 10 -0.21 -0.18 -17.92
N ASN A 11 -0.85 -0.96 -17.06
CA ASN A 11 -2.13 -1.61 -17.31
C ASN A 11 -2.96 -1.71 -16.02
N PRO A 12 -3.39 -0.57 -15.42
CA PRO A 12 -4.21 -0.63 -14.21
C PRO A 12 -5.54 -1.34 -14.46
N PRO A 13 -6.03 -2.12 -13.49
CA PRO A 13 -5.52 -2.34 -12.14
C PRO A 13 -4.50 -3.48 -12.02
N TYR A 14 -4.12 -4.14 -13.11
CA TYR A 14 -3.32 -5.37 -13.10
C TYR A 14 -1.80 -5.12 -13.04
N ASP A 15 -1.37 -3.92 -13.37
CA ASP A 15 0.01 -3.49 -13.43
C ASP A 15 0.05 -2.00 -13.07
N VAL A 16 0.42 -1.71 -11.83
CA VAL A 16 0.38 -0.39 -11.23
C VAL A 16 1.76 0.07 -10.78
N ASN A 17 1.93 1.37 -10.63
CA ASN A 17 3.08 1.97 -9.97
C ASN A 17 2.75 2.21 -8.49
N ALA A 18 3.67 1.86 -7.60
CA ALA A 18 3.62 2.20 -6.19
C ALA A 18 4.74 3.19 -5.88
N LEU A 19 4.42 4.31 -5.26
CA LEU A 19 5.42 5.16 -4.62
C LEU A 19 5.65 4.61 -3.21
N ILE A 20 6.89 4.25 -2.91
CA ILE A 20 7.25 3.70 -1.61
C ILE A 20 7.60 4.84 -0.65
N GLU A 21 6.89 4.90 0.47
CA GLU A 21 7.15 5.83 1.55
C GLU A 21 7.98 5.17 2.66
N ILE A 22 7.68 3.91 2.98
CA ILE A 22 8.31 3.18 4.08
C ILE A 22 8.89 1.87 3.55
N PRO A 23 10.21 1.69 3.60
CA PRO A 23 10.86 0.44 3.22
C PRO A 23 10.45 -0.73 4.11
N GLN A 24 10.40 -1.93 3.55
CA GLN A 24 10.28 -3.16 4.32
C GLN A 24 11.34 -3.23 5.43
N GLY A 25 10.93 -3.62 6.63
CA GLY A 25 11.83 -3.74 7.78
C GLY A 25 12.42 -2.42 8.25
N GLY A 26 11.97 -1.29 7.70
CA GLY A 26 12.37 0.04 8.14
C GLY A 26 11.94 0.31 9.58
N ALA A 27 12.65 1.22 10.25
CA ALA A 27 12.28 1.68 11.59
C ALA A 27 10.82 2.17 11.61
N PRO A 28 10.13 2.13 12.77
CA PRO A 28 8.73 2.53 12.89
C PRO A 28 8.57 4.05 12.79
N VAL A 29 8.91 4.59 11.64
CA VAL A 29 8.76 5.99 11.26
C VAL A 29 7.79 6.05 10.09
N LYS A 30 6.68 6.77 10.26
CA LYS A 30 5.77 7.03 9.15
C LYS A 30 6.28 8.22 8.36
N TYR A 31 6.51 8.00 7.07
CA TYR A 31 6.81 9.05 6.10
C TYR A 31 5.58 9.27 5.21
N GLU A 32 5.41 10.50 4.78
CA GLU A 32 4.37 10.90 3.82
C GLU A 32 4.95 11.81 2.75
N LEU A 33 4.51 11.62 1.51
CA LEU A 33 4.83 12.54 0.43
C LEU A 33 3.95 13.78 0.52
N ASP A 34 4.54 14.94 0.78
CA ASP A 34 3.84 16.20 0.57
C ASP A 34 3.72 16.48 -0.94
N LYS A 35 2.48 16.33 -1.45
CA LYS A 35 2.18 16.44 -2.88
C LYS A 35 2.50 17.84 -3.44
N ALA A 36 2.46 18.88 -2.60
CA ALA A 36 2.70 20.25 -3.02
C ALA A 36 4.19 20.55 -3.26
N SER A 37 5.05 20.13 -2.33
CA SER A 37 6.50 20.32 -2.43
C SER A 37 7.22 19.18 -3.14
N GLY A 38 6.60 17.99 -3.19
CA GLY A 38 7.22 16.76 -3.69
C GLY A 38 8.30 16.21 -2.78
N ALA A 39 8.33 16.63 -1.53
CA ALA A 39 9.28 16.17 -0.51
C ALA A 39 8.66 15.11 0.39
N MET A 40 9.50 14.20 0.88
CA MET A 40 9.11 13.25 1.91
C MET A 40 9.22 13.90 3.28
N PHE A 41 8.13 13.88 4.04
CA PHE A 41 8.10 14.38 5.41
C PHE A 41 8.01 13.20 6.39
N VAL A 42 8.56 13.38 7.57
CA VAL A 42 8.24 12.52 8.71
C VAL A 42 6.89 12.98 9.24
N ASP A 43 5.86 12.13 9.08
CA ASP A 43 4.55 12.38 9.69
C ASP A 43 4.62 12.14 11.20
N ARG A 44 5.06 10.95 11.61
CA ARG A 44 5.22 10.62 13.02
C ARG A 44 6.15 9.43 13.25
N PHE A 45 6.60 9.28 14.48
CA PHE A 45 7.21 8.06 14.97
C PHE A 45 6.10 7.15 15.53
N LEU A 46 5.99 5.94 15.00
CA LEU A 46 5.05 4.94 15.52
C LEU A 46 5.54 4.51 16.91
N HIS A 47 4.61 4.30 17.83
CA HIS A 47 4.97 3.86 19.19
C HIS A 47 5.19 2.35 19.29
N THR A 48 4.86 1.60 18.23
CA THR A 48 5.13 0.16 18.16
C THR A 48 6.61 -0.14 17.94
N ALA A 49 7.05 -1.31 18.40
CA ALA A 49 8.38 -1.85 18.10
C ALA A 49 8.39 -2.75 16.84
N MET A 50 7.23 -2.92 16.17
CA MET A 50 7.11 -3.71 14.95
C MET A 50 7.67 -2.96 13.75
N PHE A 51 8.14 -3.73 12.74
CA PHE A 51 8.59 -3.21 11.46
C PHE A 51 7.51 -3.44 10.40
N TYR A 52 7.48 -2.58 9.38
CA TYR A 52 6.60 -2.79 8.24
C TYR A 52 6.93 -4.12 7.52
N PRO A 53 5.93 -4.98 7.28
CA PRO A 53 6.14 -6.32 6.74
C PRO A 53 6.40 -6.36 5.23
N GLY A 54 6.33 -5.23 4.56
CA GLY A 54 6.58 -5.03 3.13
C GLY A 54 6.95 -3.58 2.84
N ASN A 55 7.24 -3.30 1.59
CA ASN A 55 7.47 -1.93 1.13
C ASN A 55 6.12 -1.21 1.03
N TYR A 56 5.88 -0.26 1.90
CA TYR A 56 4.60 0.42 2.04
C TYR A 56 4.60 1.79 1.38
N GLY A 57 3.49 2.15 0.78
CA GLY A 57 3.28 3.45 0.15
C GLY A 57 1.90 3.52 -0.49
N PHE A 58 1.76 4.21 -1.61
CA PHE A 58 0.47 4.40 -2.26
C PHE A 58 0.54 4.30 -3.79
N ILE A 59 -0.63 4.15 -4.42
CA ILE A 59 -0.79 4.15 -5.89
C ILE A 59 -1.10 5.60 -6.33
N PRO A 60 -0.29 6.23 -7.20
CA PRO A 60 -0.54 7.57 -7.71
C PRO A 60 -1.89 7.70 -8.44
N HIS A 61 -2.52 8.88 -8.39
CA HIS A 61 -3.79 9.19 -9.05
C HIS A 61 -4.93 8.24 -8.67
N THR A 62 -4.98 7.87 -7.40
CA THR A 62 -6.08 7.14 -6.77
C THR A 62 -6.63 7.96 -5.61
N LEU A 63 -7.86 7.67 -5.18
CA LEU A 63 -8.50 8.31 -4.04
C LEU A 63 -9.37 7.28 -3.30
N SER A 64 -9.03 7.01 -2.03
CA SER A 64 -9.82 6.18 -1.12
C SER A 64 -10.93 6.97 -0.44
N GLY A 65 -11.74 6.29 0.36
CA GLY A 65 -12.87 6.90 1.04
C GLY A 65 -12.51 7.95 2.10
N ASP A 66 -11.32 7.85 2.65
CA ASP A 66 -10.73 8.79 3.62
C ASP A 66 -10.16 10.08 3.00
N GLY A 67 -10.08 10.16 1.66
CA GLY A 67 -9.57 11.32 0.92
C GLY A 67 -8.08 11.24 0.56
N ASP A 68 -7.41 10.15 0.90
CA ASP A 68 -6.03 9.88 0.52
C ASP A 68 -5.91 8.88 -0.65
N PRO A 69 -4.76 8.81 -1.34
CA PRO A 69 -4.51 7.76 -2.30
C PRO A 69 -4.60 6.38 -1.66
N ILE A 70 -5.04 5.37 -2.44
CA ILE A 70 -5.12 4.00 -1.92
C ILE A 70 -3.73 3.47 -1.53
N ASP A 71 -3.65 2.94 -0.34
CA ASP A 71 -2.42 2.35 0.20
C ASP A 71 -2.05 1.03 -0.48
N ILE A 72 -0.75 0.79 -0.60
CA ILE A 72 -0.21 -0.45 -1.17
C ILE A 72 0.97 -0.98 -0.36
N LEU A 73 0.96 -2.28 -0.12
CA LEU A 73 2.07 -3.04 0.45
C LEU A 73 2.67 -3.95 -0.63
N VAL A 74 3.87 -3.62 -1.08
CA VAL A 74 4.60 -4.45 -2.05
C VAL A 74 5.50 -5.40 -1.29
N VAL A 75 5.16 -6.69 -1.32
CA VAL A 75 5.96 -7.73 -0.69
C VAL A 75 7.21 -8.03 -1.51
N GLY A 76 8.30 -8.30 -0.83
CA GLY A 76 9.58 -8.61 -1.45
C GLY A 76 10.64 -8.90 -0.38
N PRO A 77 11.73 -9.56 -0.74
CA PRO A 77 12.81 -9.87 0.21
C PRO A 77 13.73 -8.67 0.49
N THR A 78 13.57 -7.58 -0.27
CA THR A 78 14.50 -6.45 -0.27
C THR A 78 13.76 -5.14 -0.03
N PRO A 79 14.23 -4.29 0.90
CA PRO A 79 13.69 -2.96 1.08
C PRO A 79 13.92 -2.08 -0.16
N VAL A 80 12.88 -1.37 -0.57
CA VAL A 80 12.90 -0.37 -1.64
C VAL A 80 13.04 1.00 -1.00
N ALA A 81 13.92 1.83 -1.53
CA ALA A 81 14.19 3.14 -0.94
C ALA A 81 12.96 4.05 -0.92
N THR A 82 12.82 4.83 0.14
CA THR A 82 11.80 5.88 0.25
C THR A 82 11.86 6.83 -0.94
N GLY A 83 10.70 7.12 -1.52
CA GLY A 83 10.55 7.96 -2.72
C GLY A 83 10.76 7.22 -4.04
N ALA A 84 11.12 5.94 -4.03
CA ALA A 84 11.24 5.18 -5.27
C ALA A 84 9.85 4.74 -5.78
N ILE A 85 9.74 4.69 -7.11
CA ILE A 85 8.57 4.10 -7.79
C ILE A 85 8.91 2.66 -8.15
N ILE A 86 8.08 1.73 -7.72
CA ILE A 86 8.17 0.33 -8.10
C ILE A 86 6.92 -0.09 -8.87
N ARG A 87 7.15 -0.73 -10.00
CA ARG A 87 6.07 -1.31 -10.79
C ARG A 87 5.70 -2.67 -10.22
N CYS A 88 4.42 -2.90 -9.93
CA CYS A 88 3.96 -4.08 -9.22
C CYS A 88 2.61 -4.56 -9.73
N ARG A 89 2.29 -5.79 -9.36
CA ARG A 89 1.07 -6.50 -9.71
C ARG A 89 0.27 -6.76 -8.45
N PRO A 90 -0.94 -6.15 -8.31
CA PRO A 90 -1.86 -6.43 -7.21
C PRO A 90 -2.29 -7.90 -7.20
N ILE A 91 -2.29 -8.51 -6.03
CA ILE A 91 -2.64 -9.92 -5.82
C ILE A 91 -3.72 -10.13 -4.73
N GLY A 92 -4.22 -9.05 -4.15
CA GLY A 92 -5.25 -9.03 -3.11
C GLY A 92 -5.28 -7.72 -2.38
N CYS A 93 -6.21 -7.58 -1.45
CA CYS A 93 -6.35 -6.38 -0.62
C CYS A 93 -6.78 -6.77 0.80
N LEU A 94 -6.17 -6.17 1.80
CA LEU A 94 -6.61 -6.26 3.17
C LEU A 94 -7.65 -5.18 3.42
N ILE A 95 -8.89 -5.58 3.67
CA ILE A 95 -9.98 -4.69 4.02
C ILE A 95 -9.97 -4.50 5.54
N MET A 96 -9.89 -3.27 5.96
CA MET A 96 -9.84 -2.91 7.37
C MET A 96 -10.60 -1.61 7.64
N VAL A 97 -10.74 -1.27 8.89
CA VAL A 97 -11.39 -0.04 9.37
C VAL A 97 -10.46 0.63 10.36
N ASP A 98 -10.33 1.93 10.25
CA ASP A 98 -9.65 2.75 11.23
C ASP A 98 -10.55 3.89 11.75
N GLU A 99 -10.00 4.85 12.46
CA GLU A 99 -10.75 5.99 13.01
C GLU A 99 -11.37 6.90 11.93
N ALA A 100 -10.89 6.84 10.68
CA ALA A 100 -11.41 7.61 9.55
C ALA A 100 -12.46 6.83 8.72
N GLY A 101 -12.57 5.52 8.90
CA GLY A 101 -13.53 4.65 8.20
C GLY A 101 -12.89 3.45 7.51
N GLU A 102 -13.43 3.07 6.36
CA GLU A 102 -12.85 2.00 5.55
C GLU A 102 -11.45 2.38 5.06
N ASP A 103 -10.53 1.45 5.23
CA ASP A 103 -9.12 1.61 4.92
C ASP A 103 -8.62 0.35 4.21
N GLU A 104 -8.31 0.47 2.93
CA GLU A 104 -7.91 -0.65 2.09
C GLU A 104 -6.40 -0.66 1.89
N LYS A 105 -5.76 -1.81 2.15
CA LYS A 105 -4.33 -2.00 1.90
C LYS A 105 -4.14 -3.00 0.77
N VAL A 106 -3.88 -2.50 -0.43
CA VAL A 106 -3.57 -3.36 -1.59
C VAL A 106 -2.30 -4.15 -1.32
N LEU A 107 -2.37 -5.48 -1.49
CA LEU A 107 -1.19 -6.35 -1.44
C LEU A 107 -0.71 -6.61 -2.86
N ALA A 108 0.56 -6.38 -3.11
CA ALA A 108 1.15 -6.54 -4.44
C ALA A 108 2.51 -7.24 -4.40
N VAL A 109 2.92 -7.75 -5.54
CA VAL A 109 4.28 -8.27 -5.79
C VAL A 109 4.91 -7.47 -6.93
N PRO A 110 6.25 -7.31 -6.99
CA PRO A 110 6.91 -6.70 -8.13
C PRO A 110 6.53 -7.43 -9.43
N VAL A 111 6.44 -6.72 -10.55
CA VAL A 111 6.26 -7.36 -11.85
C VAL A 111 7.45 -8.28 -12.16
N ASP A 112 7.21 -9.38 -12.86
CA ASP A 112 8.20 -10.44 -13.12
C ASP A 112 9.49 -9.92 -13.77
N LYS A 113 9.37 -8.88 -14.61
CA LYS A 113 10.52 -8.22 -15.24
C LYS A 113 11.47 -7.57 -14.22
N LEU A 114 10.94 -7.05 -13.11
CA LEU A 114 11.74 -6.44 -12.04
C LEU A 114 12.25 -7.50 -11.06
N HIS A 115 11.42 -8.48 -10.73
CA HIS A 115 11.77 -9.49 -9.74
C HIS A 115 11.04 -10.81 -10.02
N PRO A 116 11.65 -11.76 -10.71
CA PRO A 116 11.00 -13.01 -11.10
C PRO A 116 10.73 -13.97 -9.94
N TYR A 117 11.17 -13.65 -8.72
CA TYR A 117 10.96 -14.46 -7.52
C TYR A 117 9.47 -14.74 -7.24
N TYR A 118 8.58 -13.82 -7.62
CA TYR A 118 7.13 -13.92 -7.44
C TYR A 118 6.38 -14.26 -8.74
N ALA A 119 7.09 -14.69 -9.78
CA ALA A 119 6.44 -15.13 -11.02
C ALA A 119 5.45 -16.27 -10.73
N GLY A 120 4.23 -16.13 -11.24
CA GLY A 120 3.15 -17.09 -10.99
C GLY A 120 2.40 -16.93 -9.67
N ILE A 121 2.74 -15.93 -8.84
CA ILE A 121 1.93 -15.58 -7.66
C ILE A 121 0.84 -14.61 -8.08
N ASP A 122 -0.35 -15.11 -8.37
CA ASP A 122 -1.47 -14.31 -8.88
C ASP A 122 -2.54 -13.99 -7.82
N SER A 123 -2.40 -14.54 -6.61
CA SER A 123 -3.29 -14.31 -5.49
C SER A 123 -2.52 -14.30 -4.17
N TRP A 124 -2.98 -13.51 -3.23
CA TRP A 124 -2.45 -13.51 -1.86
C TRP A 124 -2.46 -14.91 -1.22
N ARG A 125 -3.39 -15.79 -1.63
CA ARG A 125 -3.46 -17.19 -1.15
C ARG A 125 -2.29 -18.06 -1.59
N ALA A 126 -1.56 -17.66 -2.61
CA ALA A 126 -0.38 -18.36 -3.07
C ALA A 126 0.91 -17.96 -2.32
N LEU A 127 0.84 -16.91 -1.49
CA LEU A 127 1.93 -16.55 -0.58
C LEU A 127 1.94 -17.51 0.62
N PRO A 128 3.11 -17.67 1.29
CA PRO A 128 3.16 -18.38 2.57
C PRO A 128 2.18 -17.74 3.57
N SER A 129 1.36 -18.58 4.26
CA SER A 129 0.33 -18.09 5.18
C SER A 129 0.91 -17.20 6.28
N ILE A 130 2.09 -17.56 6.78
CA ILE A 130 2.77 -16.77 7.80
C ILE A 130 3.03 -15.32 7.36
N LEU A 131 3.27 -15.08 6.07
CA LEU A 131 3.48 -13.72 5.56
C LEU A 131 2.17 -12.90 5.60
N THR A 132 1.06 -13.49 5.15
CA THR A 132 -0.25 -12.82 5.18
C THR A 132 -0.75 -12.63 6.61
N GLU A 133 -0.45 -13.56 7.51
CA GLU A 133 -0.70 -13.44 8.95
C GLU A 133 0.12 -12.32 9.59
N GLN A 134 1.41 -12.19 9.23
CA GLN A 134 2.26 -11.09 9.70
C GLN A 134 1.75 -9.72 9.21
N VAL A 135 1.29 -9.63 7.97
CA VAL A 135 0.70 -8.41 7.42
C VAL A 135 -0.56 -8.03 8.19
N ALA A 136 -1.50 -8.97 8.38
CA ALA A 136 -2.72 -8.74 9.13
C ALA A 136 -2.42 -8.37 10.59
N HIS A 137 -1.50 -9.08 11.25
CA HIS A 137 -1.07 -8.79 12.62
C HIS A 137 -0.47 -7.39 12.75
N PHE A 138 0.41 -6.99 11.83
CA PHE A 138 0.99 -5.66 11.85
C PHE A 138 -0.09 -4.58 11.81
N PHE A 139 -0.99 -4.63 10.83
CA PHE A 139 -2.05 -3.64 10.68
C PHE A 139 -3.11 -3.69 11.78
N SER A 140 -3.28 -4.84 12.46
CA SER A 140 -4.15 -4.92 13.64
C SER A 140 -3.58 -4.22 14.87
N HIS A 141 -2.25 -4.09 14.97
CA HIS A 141 -1.61 -3.70 16.25
C HIS A 141 -0.68 -2.49 16.17
N TYR A 142 -0.37 -1.99 14.97
CA TYR A 142 0.63 -0.92 14.83
C TYR A 142 0.21 0.42 15.47
N LYS A 143 -1.11 0.61 15.71
CA LYS A 143 -1.69 1.80 16.36
C LYS A 143 -2.04 1.59 17.84
N ASP A 144 -1.87 0.40 18.43
CA ASP A 144 -2.36 0.06 19.79
C ASP A 144 -1.86 1.00 20.87
N LEU A 145 -0.66 1.55 20.73
CA LEU A 145 -0.05 2.47 21.70
C LEU A 145 -0.33 3.94 21.39
N GLU A 146 -1.05 4.25 20.31
CA GLU A 146 -1.39 5.61 19.90
C GLU A 146 -2.76 6.01 20.45
N LYS A 147 -2.81 7.04 21.30
CA LYS A 147 -4.06 7.50 21.93
C LYS A 147 -5.07 7.98 20.87
N GLY A 148 -6.29 7.45 20.95
CA GLY A 148 -7.40 7.86 20.08
C GLY A 148 -7.32 7.29 18.68
N LYS A 149 -6.37 6.40 18.43
CA LYS A 149 -6.26 5.66 17.18
C LYS A 149 -6.76 4.24 17.35
N MET A 150 -7.35 3.70 16.30
CA MET A 150 -7.79 2.30 16.23
C MET A 150 -7.44 1.72 14.86
N SER A 151 -7.38 0.42 14.81
CA SER A 151 -7.19 -0.33 13.58
C SER A 151 -7.82 -1.71 13.74
N GLU A 152 -8.79 -2.05 12.90
CA GLU A 152 -9.49 -3.34 12.92
C GLU A 152 -9.38 -3.99 11.55
N VAL A 153 -8.67 -5.11 11.49
CA VAL A 153 -8.53 -5.91 10.28
C VAL A 153 -9.77 -6.77 10.10
N GLY A 154 -10.42 -6.65 8.95
CA GLY A 154 -11.62 -7.40 8.60
C GLY A 154 -11.30 -8.68 7.83
N ARG A 155 -11.03 -8.56 6.54
CA ARG A 155 -10.84 -9.70 5.64
C ARG A 155 -9.87 -9.40 4.50
N TRP A 156 -9.45 -10.46 3.83
CA TRP A 156 -8.75 -10.35 2.55
C TRP A 156 -9.74 -10.37 1.38
N ALA A 157 -9.61 -9.43 0.47
CA ALA A 157 -10.26 -9.42 -0.82
C ALA A 157 -9.43 -10.17 -1.87
N ASP A 158 -10.12 -10.80 -2.82
CA ASP A 158 -9.49 -11.51 -3.93
C ASP A 158 -8.94 -10.55 -4.99
N PRO A 159 -8.08 -11.02 -5.92
CA PRO A 159 -7.52 -10.18 -6.97
C PRO A 159 -8.57 -9.48 -7.84
N GLU A 160 -9.70 -10.13 -8.13
CA GLU A 160 -10.80 -9.54 -8.90
C GLU A 160 -11.45 -8.37 -8.16
N GLU A 161 -11.82 -8.58 -6.91
CA GLU A 161 -12.37 -7.53 -6.03
C GLU A 161 -11.35 -6.39 -5.83
N THR A 162 -10.07 -6.73 -5.63
CA THR A 162 -8.97 -5.75 -5.52
C THR A 162 -8.86 -4.88 -6.78
N GLY A 163 -8.99 -5.50 -7.96
CA GLY A 163 -9.00 -4.79 -9.22
C GLY A 163 -10.17 -3.80 -9.32
N GLU A 164 -11.33 -4.14 -8.79
CA GLU A 164 -12.49 -3.25 -8.76
C GLU A 164 -12.27 -2.08 -7.79
N ILE A 165 -11.74 -2.34 -6.59
CA ILE A 165 -11.37 -1.31 -5.60
C ILE A 165 -10.41 -0.28 -6.24
N ILE A 166 -9.37 -0.76 -6.92
CA ILE A 166 -8.40 0.13 -7.60
C ILE A 166 -9.06 0.93 -8.72
N ARG A 167 -9.94 0.33 -9.55
CA ARG A 167 -10.65 1.07 -10.60
C ARG A 167 -11.53 2.18 -10.03
N GLN A 168 -12.27 1.89 -8.97
CA GLN A 168 -13.12 2.87 -8.29
C GLN A 168 -12.30 4.01 -7.69
N SER A 169 -11.14 3.71 -7.08
CA SER A 169 -10.25 4.73 -6.53
C SER A 169 -9.64 5.63 -7.61
N ILE A 170 -9.31 5.08 -8.78
CA ILE A 170 -8.86 5.86 -9.95
C ILE A 170 -9.99 6.78 -10.44
N GLU A 171 -11.21 6.28 -10.53
CA GLU A 171 -12.35 7.07 -11.00
C GLU A 171 -12.71 8.19 -10.01
N ARG A 172 -12.69 7.92 -8.69
CA ARG A 172 -12.84 8.95 -7.66
C ARG A 172 -11.80 10.06 -7.79
N ALA A 173 -10.54 9.69 -8.01
CA ALA A 173 -9.46 10.67 -8.19
C ALA A 173 -9.68 11.54 -9.44
N ARG A 174 -10.15 10.98 -10.56
CA ARG A 174 -10.47 11.72 -11.78
C ARG A 174 -11.60 12.72 -11.55
N GLN A 175 -12.64 12.31 -10.83
CA GLN A 175 -13.79 13.17 -10.52
C GLN A 175 -13.44 14.32 -9.56
N ALA A 176 -12.49 14.09 -8.64
CA ALA A 176 -12.03 15.09 -7.68
C ALA A 176 -11.03 16.10 -8.25
N GLY A 177 -10.29 15.70 -9.28
CA GLY A 177 -9.24 16.52 -9.92
C GLY A 177 -9.66 17.20 -11.24
N GLY A 178 -10.96 17.03 -11.65
CA GLY A 178 -11.56 17.64 -12.84
C GLY A 178 -11.98 19.10 -12.64
#